data_bada0bf07ad3b7644455feb9b285b38a
#
_entry.id   bada0bf07ad3b7644455feb9b285b38a
#
_cell.length_a   1.000
_cell.length_b   1.000
_cell.length_c   1.000
_cell.angle_alpha   90.00
_cell.angle_beta   90.00
_cell.angle_gamma   90.00
#
_symmetry.space_group_name_H-M   'P 1'
#
loop_
_entity.id
_entity.type
_entity.pdbx_description
1 polymer ?
#
loop_
_entity_poly.entity_id
_entity_poly.type
_entity_poly.pdbx_seq_one_letter_code
_entity_poly.pdbx_strand_id
1 'polypeptide(L)'
;MDTYETINLNDYTQIGEGGNGKTYVTSADSDEILKVNNARLSKWEAVKHEYDVSKAVASLGIPVPAIYRIVQVGDAYATISQRIKGKKSLSRICHDEPERTEEMARLLCRKGKELFATECNTQFFPSRRDQALLAIEQTSFVSCKNRERLRSFVESIAEDSHCLHGDFQPGNIIQAGTDNYWIDLDRFGHGDPMFDIGHLFLICHIYAPMKRVQDIFHMTLEQFHRFWDTFAKEYTGQDEHAVFDALAGRFAALDVILRTIFQKPNFVEKLFFGFYVRKLMKQYYS
;
A
#
# COMPACT_ATOMS: atom_id res chain seq x y z
N MET A 1 7.74 -32.11 -8.76
CA MET A 1 7.30 -31.33 -7.58
C MET A 1 8.56 -30.78 -6.96
N ASP A 2 8.67 -29.46 -6.90
CA ASP A 2 9.79 -28.83 -6.22
C ASP A 2 9.67 -29.18 -4.73
N THR A 3 10.72 -29.78 -4.17
CA THR A 3 10.78 -30.09 -2.73
C THR A 3 11.23 -28.82 -2.01
N TYR A 4 10.35 -28.24 -1.21
CA TYR A 4 10.67 -27.09 -0.36
C TYR A 4 11.26 -27.54 0.98
N GLU A 5 12.16 -26.72 1.54
CA GLU A 5 12.66 -26.91 2.89
C GLU A 5 11.47 -26.91 3.88
N THR A 6 11.36 -27.92 4.73
CA THR A 6 10.32 -28.00 5.75
C THR A 6 10.84 -27.42 7.06
N ILE A 7 10.11 -26.46 7.61
CA ILE A 7 10.44 -25.76 8.86
C ILE A 7 9.59 -26.33 10.01
N ASN A 8 10.26 -26.63 11.13
CA ASN A 8 9.61 -26.92 12.39
C ASN A 8 9.49 -25.61 13.21
N LEU A 9 8.26 -25.14 13.47
CA LEU A 9 8.03 -23.91 14.24
C LEU A 9 8.52 -23.99 15.68
N ASN A 10 8.74 -25.19 16.25
CA ASN A 10 9.30 -25.33 17.60
C ASN A 10 10.75 -24.81 17.70
N ASP A 11 11.44 -24.69 16.57
CA ASP A 11 12.80 -24.13 16.50
C ASP A 11 12.82 -22.61 16.35
N TYR A 12 11.64 -21.98 16.36
CA TYR A 12 11.44 -20.56 16.13
C TYR A 12 10.71 -19.88 17.27
N THR A 13 11.04 -18.63 17.53
CA THR A 13 10.33 -17.76 18.48
C THR A 13 9.47 -16.75 17.72
N GLN A 14 8.18 -16.66 18.06
CA GLN A 14 7.29 -15.62 17.50
C GLN A 14 7.71 -14.25 18.03
N ILE A 15 7.93 -13.28 17.12
CA ILE A 15 8.32 -11.92 17.46
C ILE A 15 7.30 -10.86 17.01
N GLY A 16 6.28 -11.26 16.25
CA GLY A 16 5.24 -10.33 15.79
C GLY A 16 4.02 -11.06 15.27
N GLU A 17 2.90 -10.33 15.29
CA GLU A 17 1.63 -10.73 14.70
C GLU A 17 0.98 -9.51 14.05
N GLY A 18 0.51 -9.65 12.84
CA GLY A 18 -0.19 -8.62 12.07
C GLY A 18 -1.46 -9.15 11.44
N GLY A 19 -2.19 -8.30 10.73
CA GLY A 19 -3.46 -8.66 10.09
C GLY A 19 -3.35 -9.83 9.10
N ASN A 20 -2.18 -10.01 8.45
CA ASN A 20 -1.96 -11.00 7.41
C ASN A 20 -1.23 -12.27 7.90
N GLY A 21 -0.67 -12.30 9.10
CA GLY A 21 0.05 -13.46 9.61
C GLY A 21 0.98 -13.17 10.78
N LYS A 22 1.87 -14.13 11.04
CA LYS A 22 2.81 -14.11 12.16
C LYS A 22 4.24 -14.14 11.65
N THR A 23 5.15 -13.57 12.43
CA THR A 23 6.58 -13.54 12.13
C THR A 23 7.38 -14.19 13.24
N TYR A 24 8.40 -14.94 12.81
CA TYR A 24 9.22 -15.77 13.69
C TYR A 24 10.69 -15.60 13.38
N VAL A 25 11.54 -15.86 14.37
CA VAL A 25 13.01 -15.90 14.25
C VAL A 25 13.58 -17.12 14.94
N THR A 26 14.75 -17.59 14.51
CA THR A 26 15.47 -18.68 15.18
C THR A 26 16.17 -18.23 16.47
N SER A 27 16.61 -16.96 16.51
CA SER A 27 17.24 -16.33 17.67
C SER A 27 17.04 -14.82 17.67
N ALA A 28 17.34 -14.17 18.79
CA ALA A 28 17.29 -12.71 18.91
C ALA A 28 18.21 -12.01 17.89
N ASP A 29 19.35 -12.61 17.57
CA ASP A 29 20.37 -12.06 16.67
C ASP A 29 20.19 -12.48 15.20
N SER A 30 19.17 -13.30 14.89
CA SER A 30 18.91 -13.74 13.51
C SER A 30 18.74 -12.56 12.58
N ASP A 31 19.38 -12.63 11.41
CA ASP A 31 19.20 -11.69 10.29
C ASP A 31 18.10 -12.14 9.32
N GLU A 32 17.52 -13.31 9.56
CA GLU A 32 16.38 -13.84 8.82
C GLU A 32 15.09 -13.78 9.66
N ILE A 33 13.99 -13.60 8.98
CA ILE A 33 12.63 -13.64 9.54
C ILE A 33 11.78 -14.61 8.72
N LEU A 34 11.10 -15.52 9.40
CA LEU A 34 10.10 -16.41 8.81
C LEU A 34 8.73 -15.72 8.92
N LYS A 35 8.06 -15.50 7.81
CA LYS A 35 6.69 -14.96 7.73
C LYS A 35 5.74 -16.09 7.36
N VAL A 36 4.84 -16.42 8.28
CA VAL A 36 3.77 -17.40 8.09
C VAL A 36 2.45 -16.64 7.98
N ASN A 37 1.88 -16.61 6.80
CA ASN A 37 0.63 -15.90 6.53
C ASN A 37 -0.58 -16.70 7.05
N ASN A 38 -1.73 -16.00 7.23
CA ASN A 38 -3.00 -16.63 7.55
C ASN A 38 -3.43 -17.63 6.47
N ALA A 39 -4.29 -18.60 6.81
CA ALA A 39 -4.64 -19.75 5.97
C ALA A 39 -5.00 -19.45 4.50
N ARG A 40 -5.60 -18.28 4.22
CA ARG A 40 -5.89 -17.82 2.84
C ARG A 40 -4.65 -17.44 2.06
N LEU A 41 -3.69 -16.80 2.72
CA LEU A 41 -2.46 -16.24 2.13
C LEU A 41 -1.26 -17.19 2.26
N SER A 42 -1.44 -18.35 2.91
CA SER A 42 -0.40 -19.39 3.04
C SER A 42 -0.46 -20.46 1.95
N LYS A 43 -1.32 -20.31 0.96
CA LYS A 43 -1.38 -21.16 -0.21
C LYS A 43 -0.22 -20.87 -1.16
N TRP A 44 0.21 -21.89 -1.88
CA TRP A 44 1.34 -21.80 -2.80
C TRP A 44 1.27 -20.57 -3.73
N GLU A 45 0.14 -20.38 -4.40
CA GLU A 45 -0.02 -19.31 -5.38
C GLU A 45 0.15 -17.92 -4.76
N ALA A 46 -0.35 -17.71 -3.54
CA ALA A 46 -0.24 -16.43 -2.84
C ALA A 46 1.18 -16.16 -2.36
N VAL A 47 1.85 -17.18 -1.77
CA VAL A 47 3.23 -17.05 -1.29
C VAL A 47 4.20 -16.90 -2.45
N LYS A 48 3.99 -17.67 -3.54
CA LYS A 48 4.78 -17.54 -4.77
C LYS A 48 4.64 -16.14 -5.38
N HIS A 49 3.43 -15.60 -5.43
CA HIS A 49 3.18 -14.25 -5.92
C HIS A 49 3.93 -13.21 -5.07
N GLU A 50 3.81 -13.25 -3.74
CA GLU A 50 4.55 -12.36 -2.82
C GLU A 50 6.07 -12.46 -3.06
N TYR A 51 6.58 -13.68 -3.21
CA TYR A 51 7.99 -13.91 -3.49
C TYR A 51 8.44 -13.31 -4.82
N ASP A 52 7.68 -13.57 -5.90
CA ASP A 52 8.00 -13.08 -7.24
C ASP A 52 7.94 -11.56 -7.33
N VAL A 53 6.90 -10.95 -6.75
CA VAL A 53 6.75 -9.49 -6.68
C VAL A 53 7.92 -8.86 -5.94
N SER A 54 8.26 -9.38 -4.75
CA SER A 54 9.39 -8.85 -3.95
C SER A 54 10.72 -8.94 -4.70
N LYS A 55 10.97 -10.06 -5.39
CA LYS A 55 12.17 -10.23 -6.24
C LYS A 55 12.19 -9.26 -7.42
N ALA A 56 11.06 -9.12 -8.10
CA ALA A 56 10.93 -8.23 -9.25
C ALA A 56 11.12 -6.76 -8.83
N VAL A 57 10.51 -6.32 -7.73
CA VAL A 57 10.69 -4.95 -7.21
C VAL A 57 12.14 -4.69 -6.80
N ALA A 58 12.78 -5.64 -6.10
CA ALA A 58 14.20 -5.54 -5.74
C ALA A 58 15.11 -5.41 -6.99
N SER A 59 14.78 -6.11 -8.08
CA SER A 59 15.56 -6.04 -9.33
C SER A 59 15.49 -4.68 -10.04
N LEU A 60 14.48 -3.85 -9.71
CA LEU A 60 14.37 -2.46 -10.18
C LEU A 60 15.25 -1.49 -9.37
N GLY A 61 15.98 -1.97 -8.35
CA GLY A 61 16.77 -1.13 -7.47
C GLY A 61 15.97 -0.42 -6.37
N ILE A 62 14.69 -0.75 -6.23
CA ILE A 62 13.81 -0.20 -5.19
C ILE A 62 14.19 -0.86 -3.84
N PRO A 63 14.47 -0.07 -2.78
CA PRO A 63 14.82 -0.61 -1.48
C PRO A 63 13.66 -1.36 -0.84
N VAL A 64 13.78 -2.67 -0.75
CA VAL A 64 12.84 -3.58 -0.08
C VAL A 64 13.62 -4.60 0.74
N PRO A 65 13.07 -5.17 1.82
CA PRO A 65 13.71 -6.29 2.51
C PRO A 65 13.94 -7.44 1.54
N ALA A 66 15.16 -7.98 1.48
CA ALA A 66 15.48 -9.10 0.59
C ALA A 66 14.62 -10.32 0.96
N ILE A 67 13.96 -10.91 -0.04
CA ILE A 67 13.25 -12.19 0.14
C ILE A 67 14.17 -13.31 -0.36
N TYR A 68 14.41 -14.31 0.49
CA TYR A 68 15.43 -15.32 0.21
C TYR A 68 14.84 -16.58 -0.42
N ARG A 69 13.84 -17.18 0.22
CA ARG A 69 13.29 -18.46 -0.20
C ARG A 69 11.86 -18.69 0.30
N ILE A 70 11.16 -19.58 -0.39
CA ILE A 70 9.89 -20.14 0.05
C ILE A 70 10.19 -21.43 0.81
N VAL A 71 9.47 -21.63 1.91
CA VAL A 71 9.58 -22.82 2.77
C VAL A 71 8.20 -23.38 3.07
N GLN A 72 8.15 -24.60 3.59
CA GLN A 72 6.90 -25.24 4.02
C GLN A 72 6.86 -25.35 5.55
N VAL A 73 5.72 -25.00 6.15
CA VAL A 73 5.45 -25.08 7.58
C VAL A 73 4.17 -25.89 7.78
N GLY A 74 4.29 -27.17 8.07
CA GLY A 74 3.14 -28.10 8.02
C GLY A 74 2.55 -28.14 6.62
N ASP A 75 1.24 -27.86 6.49
CA ASP A 75 0.55 -27.77 5.20
C ASP A 75 0.56 -26.38 4.56
N ALA A 76 1.18 -25.38 5.22
CA ALA A 76 1.25 -24.01 4.77
C ALA A 76 2.58 -23.72 4.09
N TYR A 77 2.56 -22.80 3.09
CA TYR A 77 3.77 -22.17 2.56
C TYR A 77 4.06 -20.87 3.31
N ALA A 78 5.33 -20.52 3.39
CA ALA A 78 5.83 -19.36 4.11
C ALA A 78 7.08 -18.79 3.39
N THR A 79 7.49 -17.58 3.74
CA THR A 79 8.68 -16.95 3.19
C THR A 79 9.73 -16.72 4.28
N ILE A 80 11.00 -16.88 3.89
CA ILE A 80 12.14 -16.40 4.67
C ILE A 80 12.71 -15.17 3.96
N SER A 81 12.85 -14.09 4.71
CA SER A 81 13.32 -12.80 4.21
C SER A 81 14.27 -12.12 5.19
N GLN A 82 14.90 -11.05 4.74
CA GLN A 82 15.75 -10.19 5.55
C GLN A 82 14.98 -9.63 6.74
N ARG A 83 15.53 -9.77 7.93
CA ARG A 83 15.05 -9.12 9.14
C ARG A 83 15.65 -7.72 9.25
N ILE A 84 14.83 -6.71 9.16
CA ILE A 84 15.24 -5.33 9.42
C ILE A 84 15.12 -5.06 10.92
N LYS A 85 16.25 -5.08 11.63
CA LYS A 85 16.32 -4.87 13.09
C LYS A 85 16.12 -3.39 13.43
N GLY A 86 15.45 -3.11 14.56
CA GLY A 86 15.23 -1.74 15.06
C GLY A 86 14.35 -0.87 14.17
N LYS A 87 13.63 -1.49 13.21
CA LYS A 87 12.76 -0.75 12.29
C LYS A 87 11.55 -0.15 12.98
N LYS A 88 11.13 1.04 12.50
CA LYS A 88 9.80 1.61 12.75
C LYS A 88 9.19 2.04 11.43
N SER A 89 7.87 1.90 11.27
CA SER A 89 7.16 2.53 10.14
C SER A 89 7.11 4.05 10.33
N LEU A 90 6.96 4.81 9.24
CA LEU A 90 6.85 6.27 9.35
C LEU A 90 5.65 6.67 10.20
N SER A 91 4.52 5.95 10.11
CA SER A 91 3.35 6.19 10.97
C SER A 91 3.67 5.93 12.45
N ARG A 92 4.48 4.92 12.76
CA ARG A 92 4.90 4.64 14.14
C ARG A 92 5.85 5.70 14.66
N ILE A 93 6.73 6.24 13.83
CA ILE A 93 7.58 7.38 14.20
C ILE A 93 6.72 8.60 14.49
N CYS A 94 5.71 8.90 13.66
CA CYS A 94 4.77 9.99 13.92
C CYS A 94 4.03 9.81 15.26
N HIS A 95 3.72 8.57 15.67
CA HIS A 95 3.10 8.29 16.96
C HIS A 95 4.05 8.52 18.12
N ASP A 96 5.24 7.92 18.06
CA ASP A 96 6.22 7.94 19.16
C ASP A 96 6.86 9.33 19.33
N GLU A 97 6.98 10.09 18.23
CA GLU A 97 7.67 11.39 18.13
C GLU A 97 6.79 12.35 17.28
N PRO A 98 5.67 12.89 17.84
CA PRO A 98 4.67 13.66 17.08
C PRO A 98 5.21 14.91 16.37
N GLU A 99 6.28 15.50 16.90
CA GLU A 99 6.98 16.65 16.29
C GLU A 99 7.64 16.30 14.96
N ARG A 100 7.95 15.04 14.70
CA ARG A 100 8.55 14.56 13.45
C ARG A 100 7.53 14.26 12.35
N THR A 101 6.25 14.49 12.57
CA THR A 101 5.19 14.19 11.57
C THR A 101 5.49 14.82 10.21
N GLU A 102 5.93 16.07 10.18
CA GLU A 102 6.27 16.76 8.93
C GLU A 102 7.55 16.20 8.27
N GLU A 103 8.55 15.86 9.08
CA GLU A 103 9.76 15.20 8.59
C GLU A 103 9.43 13.89 7.88
N MET A 104 8.55 13.08 8.48
CA MET A 104 8.09 11.81 7.90
C MET A 104 7.27 12.02 6.63
N ALA A 105 6.45 13.06 6.57
CA ALA A 105 5.70 13.42 5.35
C ALA A 105 6.64 13.82 4.20
N ARG A 106 7.66 14.63 4.46
CA ARG A 106 8.71 14.98 3.48
C ARG A 106 9.50 13.75 3.05
N LEU A 107 9.80 12.83 3.99
CA LEU A 107 10.48 11.58 3.67
C LEU A 107 9.62 10.70 2.75
N LEU A 108 8.33 10.51 3.06
CA LEU A 108 7.41 9.78 2.19
C LEU A 108 7.35 10.41 0.79
N CYS A 109 7.29 11.75 0.71
CA CYS A 109 7.28 12.47 -0.57
C CYS A 109 8.54 12.18 -1.40
N ARG A 110 9.73 12.30 -0.80
CA ARG A 110 10.99 12.00 -1.50
C ARG A 110 11.05 10.56 -1.98
N LYS A 111 10.71 9.60 -1.11
CA LYS A 111 10.69 8.17 -1.46
C LYS A 111 9.62 7.83 -2.50
N GLY A 112 8.48 8.53 -2.47
CA GLY A 112 7.48 8.45 -3.52
C GLY A 112 8.02 8.97 -4.85
N LYS A 113 8.65 10.15 -4.89
CA LYS A 113 9.26 10.69 -6.11
C LYS A 113 10.33 9.76 -6.71
N GLU A 114 11.17 9.12 -5.86
CA GLU A 114 12.14 8.11 -6.31
C GLU A 114 11.42 6.90 -6.95
N LEU A 115 10.37 6.40 -6.32
CA LEU A 115 9.55 5.29 -6.82
C LEU A 115 8.89 5.64 -8.15
N PHE A 116 8.22 6.80 -8.22
CA PHE A 116 7.51 7.29 -9.39
C PHE A 116 8.43 7.72 -10.56
N ALA A 117 9.73 7.80 -10.34
CA ALA A 117 10.72 8.00 -11.39
C ALA A 117 11.34 6.69 -11.91
N THR A 118 10.95 5.54 -11.33
CA THR A 118 11.50 4.23 -11.68
C THR A 118 10.64 3.57 -12.76
N GLU A 119 11.25 3.19 -13.88
CA GLU A 119 10.59 2.41 -14.93
C GLU A 119 10.17 1.03 -14.42
N CYS A 120 8.95 0.64 -14.71
CA CYS A 120 8.35 -0.61 -14.27
C CYS A 120 8.40 -1.67 -15.38
N ASN A 121 8.54 -2.94 -14.99
CA ASN A 121 8.32 -4.05 -15.92
C ASN A 121 6.81 -4.25 -16.17
N THR A 122 6.29 -3.56 -17.19
CA THR A 122 4.85 -3.57 -17.53
C THR A 122 4.34 -4.93 -18.02
N GLN A 123 5.21 -5.87 -18.37
CA GLN A 123 4.82 -7.24 -18.69
C GLN A 123 4.55 -8.09 -17.45
N PHE A 124 5.17 -7.72 -16.34
CA PHE A 124 5.03 -8.45 -15.07
C PHE A 124 4.03 -7.75 -14.13
N PHE A 125 4.11 -6.42 -14.02
CA PHE A 125 3.27 -5.64 -13.11
C PHE A 125 2.02 -5.09 -13.83
N PRO A 126 0.84 -5.12 -13.18
CA PRO A 126 -0.40 -4.67 -13.80
C PRO A 126 -0.48 -3.15 -13.93
N SER A 127 -1.17 -2.70 -14.99
CA SER A 127 -1.57 -1.30 -15.17
C SER A 127 -2.65 -0.92 -14.15
N ARG A 128 -2.41 0.14 -13.39
CA ARG A 128 -3.39 0.67 -12.44
C ARG A 128 -4.59 1.28 -13.16
N ARG A 129 -4.36 1.88 -14.32
CA ARG A 129 -5.41 2.41 -15.20
C ARG A 129 -6.37 1.30 -15.65
N ASP A 130 -5.85 0.18 -16.13
CA ASP A 130 -6.67 -0.95 -16.58
C ASP A 130 -7.41 -1.61 -15.44
N GLN A 131 -6.76 -1.74 -14.27
CA GLN A 131 -7.43 -2.21 -13.07
C GLN A 131 -8.57 -1.28 -12.64
N ALA A 132 -8.42 0.05 -12.78
CA ALA A 132 -9.48 1.00 -12.48
C ALA A 132 -10.67 0.85 -13.45
N LEU A 133 -10.42 0.69 -14.74
CA LEU A 133 -11.47 0.43 -15.74
C LEU A 133 -12.23 -0.86 -15.42
N LEU A 134 -11.51 -1.94 -15.12
CA LEU A 134 -12.11 -3.22 -14.73
C LEU A 134 -12.94 -3.07 -13.44
N ALA A 135 -12.44 -2.36 -12.44
CA ALA A 135 -13.15 -2.14 -11.19
C ALA A 135 -14.43 -1.34 -11.38
N ILE A 136 -14.42 -0.33 -12.27
CA ILE A 136 -15.60 0.46 -12.62
C ILE A 136 -16.66 -0.42 -13.30
N GLU A 137 -16.27 -1.35 -14.15
CA GLU A 137 -17.19 -2.29 -14.79
C GLU A 137 -17.84 -3.25 -13.79
N GLN A 138 -17.04 -3.80 -12.89
CA GLN A 138 -17.49 -4.82 -11.94
C GLN A 138 -18.26 -4.26 -10.74
N THR A 139 -18.18 -2.93 -10.48
CA THR A 139 -18.82 -2.35 -9.31
C THR A 139 -20.34 -2.32 -9.43
N SER A 140 -21.05 -2.80 -8.38
CA SER A 140 -22.51 -2.78 -8.29
C SER A 140 -23.08 -1.67 -7.40
N PHE A 141 -22.21 -0.92 -6.70
CA PHE A 141 -22.64 0.11 -5.73
C PHE A 141 -22.49 1.54 -6.25
N VAL A 142 -22.09 1.70 -7.51
CA VAL A 142 -21.96 3.00 -8.20
C VAL A 142 -23.00 3.09 -9.30
N SER A 143 -23.74 4.23 -9.37
CA SER A 143 -24.77 4.46 -10.40
C SER A 143 -24.16 4.49 -11.81
N CYS A 144 -24.94 4.14 -12.84
CA CYS A 144 -24.49 4.17 -14.24
C CYS A 144 -23.90 5.55 -14.61
N LYS A 145 -24.59 6.64 -14.28
CA LYS A 145 -24.08 8.00 -14.52
C LYS A 145 -22.71 8.25 -13.91
N ASN A 146 -22.49 7.82 -12.67
CA ASN A 146 -21.19 8.00 -12.01
C ASN A 146 -20.13 7.06 -12.58
N ARG A 147 -20.50 5.84 -13.00
CA ARG A 147 -19.56 4.94 -13.69
C ARG A 147 -19.07 5.53 -15.01
N GLU A 148 -19.94 6.11 -15.79
CA GLU A 148 -19.57 6.80 -17.05
C GLU A 148 -18.59 7.96 -16.80
N ARG A 149 -18.87 8.79 -15.78
CA ARG A 149 -17.97 9.91 -15.42
C ARG A 149 -16.60 9.42 -14.94
N LEU A 150 -16.57 8.38 -14.11
CA LEU A 150 -15.33 7.76 -13.65
C LEU A 150 -14.56 7.13 -14.81
N ARG A 151 -15.27 6.41 -15.71
CA ARG A 151 -14.66 5.82 -16.92
C ARG A 151 -14.03 6.90 -17.78
N SER A 152 -14.79 7.95 -18.15
CA SER A 152 -14.26 9.06 -18.96
C SER A 152 -13.05 9.72 -18.31
N PHE A 153 -13.03 9.84 -16.98
CA PHE A 153 -11.87 10.36 -16.27
C PHE A 153 -10.68 9.42 -16.40
N VAL A 154 -10.85 8.11 -16.15
CA VAL A 154 -9.75 7.13 -16.27
C VAL A 154 -9.23 7.05 -17.72
N GLU A 155 -10.11 7.09 -18.71
CA GLU A 155 -9.74 7.09 -20.13
C GLU A 155 -8.93 8.34 -20.53
N SER A 156 -9.13 9.47 -19.82
CA SER A 156 -8.34 10.70 -20.03
C SER A 156 -6.94 10.66 -19.39
N ILE A 157 -6.67 9.68 -18.50
CA ILE A 157 -5.34 9.51 -17.91
C ILE A 157 -4.45 8.84 -18.96
N ALA A 158 -3.29 9.44 -19.24
CA ALA A 158 -2.31 8.85 -20.13
C ALA A 158 -1.80 7.50 -19.57
N GLU A 159 -1.41 6.61 -20.47
CA GLU A 159 -0.66 5.42 -20.05
C GLU A 159 0.71 5.83 -19.53
N ASP A 160 1.12 5.18 -18.45
CA ASP A 160 2.37 5.46 -17.76
C ASP A 160 3.01 4.14 -17.31
N SER A 161 4.31 4.01 -17.54
CA SER A 161 5.09 2.81 -17.20
C SER A 161 5.85 2.92 -15.89
N HIS A 162 5.73 4.02 -15.15
CA HIS A 162 6.42 4.19 -13.89
C HIS A 162 5.79 3.41 -12.74
N CYS A 163 6.64 3.03 -11.79
CA CYS A 163 6.25 2.21 -10.66
C CYS A 163 5.27 2.89 -9.72
N LEU A 164 4.30 2.11 -9.24
CA LEU A 164 3.36 2.45 -8.19
C LEU A 164 3.41 1.40 -7.08
N HIS A 165 3.35 1.85 -5.83
CA HIS A 165 3.25 0.96 -4.67
C HIS A 165 1.88 0.25 -4.60
N GLY A 166 0.82 0.97 -4.92
CA GLY A 166 -0.57 0.48 -4.87
C GLY A 166 -1.22 0.48 -3.49
N ASP A 167 -0.43 0.68 -2.44
CA ASP A 167 -0.87 0.91 -1.05
C ASP A 167 0.06 1.97 -0.41
N PHE A 168 0.16 3.11 -1.07
CA PHE A 168 1.10 4.19 -0.77
C PHE A 168 0.67 4.96 0.49
N GLN A 169 1.32 4.66 1.62
CA GLN A 169 0.95 5.24 2.92
C GLN A 169 2.11 5.11 3.95
N PRO A 170 2.12 5.92 5.03
CA PRO A 170 3.26 5.98 5.96
C PRO A 170 3.52 4.69 6.77
N GLY A 171 2.59 3.74 6.79
CA GLY A 171 2.79 2.43 7.42
C GLY A 171 3.66 1.50 6.57
N ASN A 172 3.73 1.74 5.25
CA ASN A 172 4.39 0.87 4.27
C ASN A 172 5.81 1.31 3.90
N ILE A 173 6.36 2.31 4.59
CA ILE A 173 7.80 2.56 4.66
C ILE A 173 8.27 2.31 6.08
N ILE A 174 9.32 1.49 6.20
CA ILE A 174 10.02 1.26 7.46
C ILE A 174 11.39 1.91 7.40
N GLN A 175 11.76 2.60 8.48
CA GLN A 175 13.08 3.22 8.69
C GLN A 175 13.86 2.39 9.70
N ALA A 176 15.14 2.14 9.39
CA ALA A 176 16.11 1.53 10.29
C ALA A 176 17.45 2.29 10.17
N GLY A 177 17.79 3.09 11.18
CA GLY A 177 18.89 4.05 11.08
C GLY A 177 18.62 5.07 9.98
N THR A 178 19.50 5.11 8.96
CA THR A 178 19.36 5.99 7.78
C THR A 178 18.63 5.30 6.62
N ASP A 179 18.48 3.98 6.67
CA ASP A 179 17.93 3.19 5.58
C ASP A 179 16.39 3.17 5.64
N ASN A 180 15.78 3.14 4.47
CA ASN A 180 14.33 3.12 4.31
C ASN A 180 13.95 2.02 3.32
N TYR A 181 12.94 1.21 3.67
CA TYR A 181 12.51 0.08 2.86
C TYR A 181 11.00 0.14 2.65
N TRP A 182 10.55 -0.10 1.42
CA TRP A 182 9.15 -0.36 1.12
C TRP A 182 8.76 -1.76 1.54
N ILE A 183 7.56 -1.92 2.08
CA ILE A 183 6.97 -3.20 2.49
C ILE A 183 5.52 -3.29 1.99
N ASP A 184 4.91 -4.49 2.06
CA ASP A 184 3.53 -4.73 1.61
C ASP A 184 3.32 -4.42 0.11
N LEU A 185 4.06 -5.15 -0.74
CA LEU A 185 4.13 -4.93 -2.18
C LEU A 185 3.06 -5.70 -2.98
N ASP A 186 2.08 -6.30 -2.33
CA ASP A 186 1.05 -7.16 -2.95
C ASP A 186 0.20 -6.45 -4.01
N ARG A 187 0.19 -5.12 -4.00
CA ARG A 187 -0.52 -4.27 -4.96
C ARG A 187 0.41 -3.49 -5.88
N PHE A 188 1.68 -3.85 -5.95
CA PHE A 188 2.63 -3.17 -6.80
C PHE A 188 2.18 -3.21 -8.27
N GLY A 189 2.36 -2.10 -8.99
CA GLY A 189 1.90 -1.95 -10.36
C GLY A 189 2.58 -0.78 -11.05
N HIS A 190 2.01 -0.34 -12.16
CA HIS A 190 2.48 0.85 -12.86
C HIS A 190 1.32 1.78 -13.24
N GLY A 191 1.64 3.05 -13.49
CA GLY A 191 0.68 4.07 -13.94
C GLY A 191 0.99 5.46 -13.42
N ASP A 192 0.05 6.38 -13.59
CA ASP A 192 0.14 7.75 -13.10
C ASP A 192 0.31 7.79 -11.57
N PRO A 193 1.33 8.49 -11.03
CA PRO A 193 1.57 8.65 -9.60
C PRO A 193 0.36 9.07 -8.77
N MET A 194 -0.58 9.76 -9.41
CA MET A 194 -1.80 10.22 -8.75
C MET A 194 -2.68 9.06 -8.24
N PHE A 195 -2.55 7.84 -8.72
CA PHE A 195 -3.22 6.67 -8.13
C PHE A 195 -2.75 6.42 -6.69
N ASP A 196 -1.44 6.46 -6.45
CA ASP A 196 -0.85 6.30 -5.13
C ASP A 196 -1.07 7.53 -4.23
N ILE A 197 -0.95 8.73 -4.80
CA ILE A 197 -1.21 9.99 -4.10
C ILE A 197 -2.69 10.12 -3.70
N GLY A 198 -3.61 9.69 -4.56
CA GLY A 198 -5.05 9.64 -4.26
C GLY A 198 -5.36 8.66 -3.12
N HIS A 199 -4.62 7.55 -3.02
CA HIS A 199 -4.71 6.63 -1.89
C HIS A 199 -4.28 7.31 -0.58
N LEU A 200 -3.15 8.01 -0.58
CA LEU A 200 -2.69 8.77 0.59
C LEU A 200 -3.72 9.85 1.00
N PHE A 201 -4.27 10.59 0.02
CA PHE A 201 -5.32 11.58 0.26
C PHE A 201 -6.55 10.95 0.91
N LEU A 202 -7.01 9.80 0.38
CA LEU A 202 -8.15 9.06 0.92
C LEU A 202 -7.93 8.71 2.41
N ILE A 203 -6.74 8.25 2.77
CA ILE A 203 -6.39 7.94 4.16
C ILE A 203 -6.39 9.21 4.98
N CYS A 204 -5.69 10.26 4.58
CA CYS A 204 -5.45 11.45 5.39
C CYS A 204 -6.67 12.36 5.57
N HIS A 205 -7.61 12.37 4.61
CA HIS A 205 -8.77 13.26 4.66
C HIS A 205 -10.11 12.54 4.80
N ILE A 206 -10.27 11.39 4.18
CA ILE A 206 -11.57 10.74 4.12
C ILE A 206 -11.73 9.69 5.22
N TYR A 207 -10.68 8.93 5.48
CA TYR A 207 -10.71 7.86 6.47
C TYR A 207 -10.11 8.27 7.83
N ALA A 208 -9.26 9.29 7.88
CA ALA A 208 -8.64 9.77 9.11
C ALA A 208 -9.63 10.11 10.25
N PRO A 209 -10.87 10.62 10.00
CA PRO A 209 -11.84 10.83 11.08
C PRO A 209 -12.32 9.54 11.76
N MET A 210 -12.13 8.38 11.14
CA MET A 210 -12.52 7.09 11.72
C MET A 210 -11.51 6.65 12.80
N LYS A 211 -11.99 6.44 14.03
CA LYS A 211 -11.15 5.97 15.15
C LYS A 211 -10.35 4.73 14.79
N ARG A 212 -10.96 3.75 14.08
CA ARG A 212 -10.28 2.54 13.64
C ARG A 212 -9.05 2.83 12.77
N VAL A 213 -9.10 3.85 11.91
CA VAL A 213 -7.97 4.24 11.05
C VAL A 213 -6.88 4.87 11.89
N GLN A 214 -7.24 5.76 12.83
CA GLN A 214 -6.30 6.34 13.78
C GLN A 214 -5.59 5.25 14.60
N ASP A 215 -6.31 4.21 15.03
CA ASP A 215 -5.75 3.10 15.81
C ASP A 215 -4.80 2.24 14.98
N ILE A 216 -5.13 1.96 13.67
CA ILE A 216 -4.28 1.19 12.77
C ILE A 216 -2.95 1.91 12.50
N PHE A 217 -3.01 3.22 12.22
CA PHE A 217 -1.83 4.03 11.92
C PHE A 217 -1.14 4.56 13.17
N HIS A 218 -1.78 4.48 14.34
CA HIS A 218 -1.35 5.13 15.58
C HIS A 218 -1.20 6.65 15.43
N MET A 219 -1.98 7.28 14.56
CA MET A 219 -1.94 8.72 14.29
C MET A 219 -3.25 9.39 14.65
N THR A 220 -3.17 10.62 15.17
CA THR A 220 -4.35 11.47 15.41
C THR A 220 -4.86 12.09 14.11
N LEU A 221 -6.11 12.57 14.11
CA LEU A 221 -6.68 13.31 12.98
C LEU A 221 -5.82 14.52 12.58
N GLU A 222 -5.33 15.26 13.58
CA GLU A 222 -4.45 16.42 13.35
C GLU A 222 -3.13 16.01 12.69
N GLN A 223 -2.53 14.90 13.11
CA GLN A 223 -1.33 14.38 12.47
C GLN A 223 -1.56 13.98 11.03
N PHE A 224 -2.70 13.34 10.69
CA PHE A 224 -3.04 13.02 9.31
C PHE A 224 -3.17 14.27 8.44
N HIS A 225 -3.85 15.32 8.91
CA HIS A 225 -3.99 16.57 8.17
C HIS A 225 -2.64 17.25 7.98
N ARG A 226 -1.84 17.38 9.04
CA ARG A 226 -0.50 17.96 8.97
C ARG A 226 0.44 17.16 8.06
N PHE A 227 0.31 15.82 8.08
CA PHE A 227 1.08 14.93 7.21
C PHE A 227 0.75 15.18 5.74
N TRP A 228 -0.54 15.24 5.38
CA TRP A 228 -0.96 15.50 4.02
C TRP A 228 -0.55 16.92 3.55
N ASP A 229 -0.83 17.94 4.35
CA ASP A 229 -0.48 19.33 4.03
C ASP A 229 1.02 19.47 3.71
N THR A 230 1.87 18.87 4.55
CA THR A 230 3.31 18.85 4.32
C THR A 230 3.70 18.06 3.08
N PHE A 231 3.09 16.89 2.87
CA PHE A 231 3.34 16.08 1.68
C PHE A 231 2.96 16.83 0.40
N ALA A 232 1.78 17.42 0.37
CA ALA A 232 1.27 18.15 -0.81
C ALA A 232 2.17 19.37 -1.16
N LYS A 233 2.58 20.14 -0.16
CA LYS A 233 3.54 21.26 -0.32
C LYS A 233 4.88 20.79 -0.87
N GLU A 234 5.45 19.73 -0.30
CA GLU A 234 6.73 19.16 -0.73
C GLU A 234 6.63 18.55 -2.15
N TYR A 235 5.48 17.93 -2.49
CA TYR A 235 5.29 17.33 -3.79
C TYR A 235 5.13 18.34 -4.90
N THR A 236 4.32 19.37 -4.68
CA THR A 236 4.00 20.44 -5.65
C THR A 236 5.03 21.56 -5.66
N GLY A 237 5.78 21.75 -4.57
CA GLY A 237 6.63 22.92 -4.36
C GLY A 237 5.82 24.21 -4.13
N GLN A 238 4.55 24.13 -3.76
CA GLN A 238 3.64 25.26 -3.59
C GLN A 238 2.99 25.23 -2.21
N ASP A 239 2.86 26.39 -1.57
CA ASP A 239 2.18 26.50 -0.28
C ASP A 239 0.65 26.31 -0.42
N GLU A 240 0.06 26.80 -1.53
CA GLU A 240 -1.36 26.58 -1.86
C GLU A 240 -1.50 25.37 -2.80
N HIS A 241 -2.21 24.35 -2.36
CA HIS A 241 -2.34 23.09 -3.10
C HIS A 241 -3.79 22.63 -3.36
N ALA A 242 -4.76 23.56 -3.31
CA ALA A 242 -6.18 23.25 -3.50
C ALA A 242 -6.51 22.55 -4.83
N VAL A 243 -5.80 22.91 -5.92
CA VAL A 243 -5.95 22.25 -7.23
C VAL A 243 -5.43 20.83 -7.18
N PHE A 244 -4.30 20.61 -6.51
CA PHE A 244 -3.72 19.29 -6.29
C PHE A 244 -4.63 18.43 -5.41
N ASP A 245 -5.21 18.98 -4.35
CA ASP A 245 -6.18 18.31 -3.49
C ASP A 245 -7.41 17.86 -4.26
N ALA A 246 -7.93 18.75 -5.15
CA ALA A 246 -9.06 18.42 -5.98
C ALA A 246 -8.76 17.26 -6.94
N LEU A 247 -7.55 17.24 -7.52
CA LEU A 247 -7.10 16.13 -8.36
C LEU A 247 -6.91 14.85 -7.54
N ALA A 248 -6.22 14.91 -6.40
CA ALA A 248 -6.04 13.78 -5.49
C ALA A 248 -7.39 13.21 -5.02
N GLY A 249 -8.38 14.07 -4.75
CA GLY A 249 -9.75 13.67 -4.41
C GLY A 249 -10.47 12.90 -5.51
N ARG A 250 -10.17 13.20 -6.79
CA ARG A 250 -10.69 12.41 -7.93
C ARG A 250 -10.09 11.01 -7.95
N PHE A 251 -8.79 10.88 -7.77
CA PHE A 251 -8.12 9.58 -7.69
C PHE A 251 -8.51 8.81 -6.41
N ALA A 252 -8.78 9.48 -5.30
CA ALA A 252 -9.31 8.85 -4.10
C ALA A 252 -10.65 8.14 -4.35
N ALA A 253 -11.52 8.69 -5.20
CA ALA A 253 -12.76 8.02 -5.60
C ALA A 253 -12.51 6.75 -6.39
N LEU A 254 -11.47 6.72 -7.25
CA LEU A 254 -11.03 5.52 -7.95
C LEU A 254 -10.46 4.48 -6.99
N ASP A 255 -9.67 4.90 -5.99
CA ASP A 255 -9.09 3.99 -5.01
C ASP A 255 -10.16 3.23 -4.20
N VAL A 256 -11.26 3.91 -3.81
CA VAL A 256 -12.39 3.23 -3.15
C VAL A 256 -12.96 2.11 -4.02
N ILE A 257 -13.03 2.31 -5.34
CA ILE A 257 -13.56 1.31 -6.28
C ILE A 257 -12.52 0.21 -6.54
N LEU A 258 -11.25 0.56 -6.69
CA LEU A 258 -10.14 -0.39 -6.90
C LEU A 258 -10.04 -1.44 -5.78
N ARG A 259 -10.46 -1.10 -4.55
CA ARG A 259 -10.53 -2.08 -3.45
C ARG A 259 -11.37 -3.31 -3.77
N THR A 260 -12.34 -3.20 -4.68
CA THR A 260 -13.17 -4.34 -5.08
C THR A 260 -12.43 -5.41 -5.87
N ILE A 261 -11.33 -5.05 -6.52
CA ILE A 261 -10.45 -6.01 -7.22
C ILE A 261 -9.62 -6.80 -6.20
N PHE A 262 -9.08 -6.12 -5.18
CA PHE A 262 -8.19 -6.72 -4.19
C PHE A 262 -8.95 -7.45 -3.07
N GLN A 263 -10.20 -7.03 -2.82
CA GLN A 263 -11.06 -7.56 -1.76
C GLN A 263 -12.41 -7.96 -2.38
N LYS A 264 -13.01 -9.03 -1.86
CA LYS A 264 -14.40 -9.37 -2.18
C LYS A 264 -15.29 -8.75 -1.09
N PRO A 265 -15.73 -7.47 -1.25
CA PRO A 265 -16.46 -6.78 -0.21
C PRO A 265 -17.81 -7.46 0.06
N ASN A 266 -18.14 -7.61 1.34
CA ASN A 266 -19.47 -8.03 1.77
C ASN A 266 -20.49 -6.91 1.54
N PHE A 267 -21.77 -7.16 1.85
CA PHE A 267 -22.85 -6.20 1.61
C PHE A 267 -22.65 -4.88 2.37
N VAL A 268 -22.21 -4.93 3.63
CA VAL A 268 -21.98 -3.75 4.48
C VAL A 268 -20.82 -2.91 3.93
N GLU A 269 -19.73 -3.57 3.53
CA GLU A 269 -18.59 -2.90 2.89
C GLU A 269 -18.97 -2.24 1.57
N LYS A 270 -19.84 -2.86 0.76
CA LYS A 270 -20.36 -2.25 -0.47
C LYS A 270 -21.17 -0.99 -0.19
N LEU A 271 -21.98 -0.98 0.87
CA LEU A 271 -22.72 0.23 1.29
C LEU A 271 -21.76 1.34 1.72
N PHE A 272 -20.75 0.99 2.49
CA PHE A 272 -19.68 1.89 2.94
C PHE A 272 -18.93 2.48 1.74
N PHE A 273 -18.44 1.67 0.83
CA PHE A 273 -17.74 2.13 -0.37
C PHE A 273 -18.66 3.01 -1.24
N GLY A 274 -19.92 2.61 -1.45
CA GLY A 274 -20.89 3.38 -2.20
C GLY A 274 -21.18 4.75 -1.58
N PHE A 275 -21.18 4.86 -0.26
CA PHE A 275 -21.30 6.15 0.43
C PHE A 275 -20.10 7.06 0.13
N TYR A 276 -18.87 6.55 0.28
CA TYR A 276 -17.66 7.36 0.05
C TYR A 276 -17.48 7.74 -1.42
N VAL A 277 -17.74 6.82 -2.35
CA VAL A 277 -17.70 7.16 -3.78
C VAL A 277 -18.69 8.29 -4.09
N ARG A 278 -19.95 8.22 -3.59
CA ARG A 278 -20.93 9.30 -3.82
C ARG A 278 -20.47 10.63 -3.21
N LYS A 279 -19.89 10.61 -2.00
CA LYS A 279 -19.35 11.82 -1.36
C LYS A 279 -18.24 12.44 -2.19
N LEU A 280 -17.26 11.66 -2.62
CA LEU A 280 -16.12 12.09 -3.42
C LEU A 280 -16.55 12.55 -4.82
N MET A 281 -17.48 11.83 -5.46
CA MET A 281 -18.04 12.23 -6.76
C MET A 281 -18.78 13.59 -6.69
N LYS A 282 -19.52 13.85 -5.61
CA LYS A 282 -20.18 15.13 -5.41
C LYS A 282 -19.17 16.26 -5.20
N GLN A 283 -18.07 16.00 -4.54
CA GLN A 283 -17.08 17.01 -4.17
C GLN A 283 -16.08 17.31 -5.29
N TYR A 284 -15.61 16.29 -6.03
CA TYR A 284 -14.47 16.41 -6.93
C TYR A 284 -14.77 16.16 -8.41
N TYR A 285 -15.98 15.74 -8.76
CA TYR A 285 -16.40 15.52 -10.15
C TYR A 285 -17.58 16.42 -10.57
N SER A 286 -17.89 17.45 -9.78
CA SER A 286 -18.95 18.44 -10.12
C SER A 286 -18.52 19.32 -11.29
#